data_d64dea982fdc10469f68eee5fcf5bcaa
#
_entry.id   d64dea982fdc10469f68eee5fcf5bcaa
#
_cell.length_a   1.000
_cell.length_b   1.000
_cell.length_c   1.000
_cell.angle_alpha   90.00
_cell.angle_beta   90.00
_cell.angle_gamma   90.00
#
_symmetry.space_group_name_H-M   'P 1'
#
loop_
_entity.id
_entity.type
_entity.pdbx_description
1 polymer ?
#
loop_
_entity_poly.entity_id
_entity_poly.type
_entity_poly.pdbx_seq_one_letter_code
_entity_poly.pdbx_strand_id
1 'polypeptide(L)'
;MKQLMLGNEAVARGLYEAGCSFVSSYPGTPSTEITECAAKFPEIYAEWAPNEKVAVEAAFGASLAGKRSFCGMKHVGLNVAADPLFTISYTGVNAGMIIGVADDAGMHSSQNEQDSRNYAKAAKLPMLEPSDSAEGLAFAKLAYELSERFDTPVLLKMCTRVAHSQSIVEPSERVLPEQRPYEKNPQKYIMMPGFAKKRHPVVEARLEKLAEYAETAPCNRVERGTERKLGIITSSTSYQYVREVCGADVSVLKLGMVWPLPKKLLTDFAASVDRCVVVEELDGFLEDYCRAIGLNVEGKRYFSNIDELSQNKVAAGLGLAPKQGRALDEAIPARPPVMCAGCPHRGLYYVLHKLNLTVIGDIGCYTLGAVAPLSAVDSVICMGASVSGIHGFNKANDNATAGKTVAVIGDSTFMHSGMTGLVNISYNASNSTVIILDNSITGMTGHQQNPTTGFNLKGDPAAKVDLEALCRAIGIKRVRVVDPYDLKQCETAIREELAAEEPSVIISRRPCALLKYVKHSGPISADRDACKGCKMCMKIGCPAISIEGGKAKIDATLCTGCGVCRQLCKFGAL
;
A
#
# COMPACT_ATOMS: atom_id res chain seq x y z
N MET A 1 -11.11 6.32 -29.72
CA MET A 1 -9.71 6.21 -30.25
C MET A 1 -8.92 5.35 -29.28
N LYS A 2 -8.18 4.36 -29.78
CA LYS A 2 -7.34 3.49 -28.94
C LYS A 2 -6.21 4.28 -28.29
N GLN A 3 -5.95 4.01 -27.01
CA GLN A 3 -4.90 4.65 -26.21
C GLN A 3 -4.12 3.59 -25.44
N LEU A 4 -2.83 3.82 -25.25
CA LEU A 4 -2.00 3.00 -24.36
C LEU A 4 -2.09 3.58 -22.94
N MET A 5 -2.55 2.79 -21.99
CA MET A 5 -2.74 3.21 -20.59
C MET A 5 -2.13 2.22 -19.63
N LEU A 6 -1.61 2.71 -18.50
CA LEU A 6 -1.33 1.87 -17.33
C LEU A 6 -2.64 1.32 -16.74
N GLY A 7 -2.58 0.19 -16.05
CA GLY A 7 -3.77 -0.37 -15.40
C GLY A 7 -4.42 0.60 -14.42
N ASN A 8 -3.63 1.30 -13.59
CA ASN A 8 -4.15 2.32 -12.69
C ASN A 8 -4.82 3.50 -13.41
N GLU A 9 -4.25 3.96 -14.54
CA GLU A 9 -4.84 5.00 -15.38
C GLU A 9 -6.17 4.54 -16.00
N ALA A 10 -6.22 3.29 -16.46
CA ALA A 10 -7.39 2.70 -17.07
C ALA A 10 -8.54 2.53 -16.07
N VAL A 11 -8.24 2.10 -14.83
CA VAL A 11 -9.24 2.08 -13.75
C VAL A 11 -9.77 3.49 -13.48
N ALA A 12 -8.89 4.49 -13.30
CA ALA A 12 -9.31 5.88 -13.08
C ALA A 12 -10.18 6.41 -14.24
N ARG A 13 -9.84 6.06 -15.48
CA ARG A 13 -10.64 6.38 -16.67
C ARG A 13 -12.00 5.69 -16.62
N GLY A 14 -12.07 4.43 -16.22
CA GLY A 14 -13.33 3.68 -16.05
C GLY A 14 -14.23 4.29 -14.98
N LEU A 15 -13.65 4.74 -13.85
CA LEU A 15 -14.37 5.49 -12.82
C LEU A 15 -14.98 6.78 -13.38
N TYR A 16 -14.19 7.54 -14.14
CA TYR A 16 -14.66 8.77 -14.78
C TYR A 16 -15.79 8.49 -15.75
N GLU A 17 -15.61 7.54 -16.66
CA GLU A 17 -16.63 7.18 -17.68
C GLU A 17 -17.95 6.72 -17.04
N ALA A 18 -17.85 5.99 -15.92
CA ALA A 18 -19.01 5.54 -15.17
C ALA A 18 -19.66 6.62 -14.29
N GLY A 19 -19.22 7.87 -14.36
CA GLY A 19 -19.84 8.97 -13.61
C GLY A 19 -19.48 9.02 -12.12
N CYS A 20 -18.34 8.42 -11.72
CA CYS A 20 -17.80 8.62 -10.38
C CYS A 20 -17.59 10.11 -10.09
N SER A 21 -17.97 10.57 -8.91
CA SER A 21 -17.82 11.97 -8.52
C SER A 21 -17.07 12.17 -7.20
N PHE A 22 -16.78 11.11 -6.46
CA PHE A 22 -16.06 11.19 -5.19
C PHE A 22 -15.01 10.07 -5.09
N VAL A 23 -13.76 10.45 -4.80
CA VAL A 23 -12.64 9.52 -4.60
C VAL A 23 -11.90 9.93 -3.32
N SER A 24 -11.76 9.00 -2.37
CA SER A 24 -10.96 9.18 -1.17
C SER A 24 -10.07 7.97 -0.96
N SER A 25 -8.78 8.18 -0.73
CA SER A 25 -7.79 7.09 -0.62
C SER A 25 -6.69 7.43 0.37
N TYR A 26 -5.96 6.43 0.84
CA TYR A 26 -4.65 6.62 1.42
C TYR A 26 -3.57 6.11 0.47
N PRO A 27 -2.44 6.83 0.29
CA PRO A 27 -1.40 6.43 -0.66
C PRO A 27 -0.78 5.08 -0.30
N GLY A 28 -0.80 4.12 -1.24
CA GLY A 28 -0.25 2.78 -1.03
C GLY A 28 0.07 2.10 -2.36
N THR A 29 1.36 1.97 -2.70
CA THR A 29 1.80 1.24 -3.90
C THR A 29 1.36 -0.23 -3.82
N PRO A 30 0.68 -0.77 -4.86
CA PRO A 30 0.61 -0.28 -6.24
C PRO A 30 -0.69 0.46 -6.64
N SER A 31 -1.53 0.95 -5.73
CA SER A 31 -2.84 1.57 -6.04
C SER A 31 -2.84 3.11 -6.10
N THR A 32 -1.75 3.76 -5.68
CA THR A 32 -1.68 5.22 -5.49
C THR A 32 -2.12 6.01 -6.72
N GLU A 33 -1.65 5.62 -7.90
CA GLU A 33 -1.87 6.33 -9.16
C GLU A 33 -3.34 6.32 -9.61
N ILE A 34 -4.18 5.41 -9.13
CA ILE A 34 -5.63 5.43 -9.45
C ILE A 34 -6.22 6.76 -8.98
N THR A 35 -5.95 7.15 -7.74
CA THR A 35 -6.47 8.40 -7.17
C THR A 35 -5.82 9.63 -7.77
N GLU A 36 -4.50 9.60 -8.03
CA GLU A 36 -3.79 10.68 -8.71
C GLU A 36 -4.32 10.92 -10.13
N CYS A 37 -4.63 9.85 -10.85
CA CYS A 37 -5.22 9.95 -12.19
C CYS A 37 -6.68 10.40 -12.15
N ALA A 38 -7.47 9.91 -11.19
CA ALA A 38 -8.86 10.37 -11.00
C ALA A 38 -8.93 11.86 -10.67
N ALA A 39 -7.99 12.39 -9.90
CA ALA A 39 -7.91 13.80 -9.54
C ALA A 39 -7.68 14.76 -10.73
N LYS A 40 -7.22 14.23 -11.88
CA LYS A 40 -7.05 15.03 -13.11
C LYS A 40 -8.39 15.36 -13.78
N PHE A 41 -9.48 14.65 -13.45
CA PHE A 41 -10.81 14.94 -13.96
C PHE A 41 -11.50 15.96 -13.07
N PRO A 42 -11.90 17.15 -13.58
CA PRO A 42 -12.49 18.21 -12.77
C PRO A 42 -13.86 17.82 -12.18
N GLU A 43 -14.55 16.86 -12.78
CA GLU A 43 -15.84 16.35 -12.34
C GLU A 43 -15.73 15.39 -11.13
N ILE A 44 -14.52 15.00 -10.77
CA ILE A 44 -14.26 14.13 -9.62
C ILE A 44 -13.65 14.94 -8.49
N TYR A 45 -14.33 14.98 -7.34
CA TYR A 45 -13.70 15.37 -6.11
C TYR A 45 -12.78 14.24 -5.64
N ALA A 46 -11.49 14.52 -5.49
CA ALA A 46 -10.51 13.54 -5.06
C ALA A 46 -9.68 14.08 -3.89
N GLU A 47 -9.42 13.21 -2.91
CA GLU A 47 -8.67 13.57 -1.71
C GLU A 47 -7.76 12.45 -1.20
N TRP A 48 -6.74 12.83 -0.43
CA TRP A 48 -6.01 11.92 0.44
C TRP A 48 -6.61 11.95 1.85
N ALA A 49 -7.17 10.83 2.28
CA ALA A 49 -7.60 10.63 3.67
C ALA A 49 -6.37 10.36 4.57
N PRO A 50 -6.47 10.59 5.88
CA PRO A 50 -5.37 10.30 6.80
C PRO A 50 -5.09 8.79 6.96
N ASN A 51 -6.07 7.91 6.72
CA ASN A 51 -5.92 6.46 6.65
C ASN A 51 -7.06 5.82 5.84
N GLU A 52 -6.96 4.52 5.59
CA GLU A 52 -7.89 3.77 4.75
C GLU A 52 -9.27 3.60 5.38
N LYS A 53 -9.36 3.52 6.72
CA LYS A 53 -10.65 3.49 7.43
C LYS A 53 -11.45 4.74 7.13
N VAL A 54 -10.83 5.91 7.28
CA VAL A 54 -11.46 7.21 6.97
C VAL A 54 -11.81 7.31 5.48
N ALA A 55 -10.95 6.81 4.59
CA ALA A 55 -11.22 6.81 3.15
C ALA A 55 -12.49 6.02 2.79
N VAL A 56 -12.65 4.80 3.35
CA VAL A 56 -13.86 3.98 3.14
C VAL A 56 -15.10 4.66 3.72
N GLU A 57 -15.00 5.22 4.92
CA GLU A 57 -16.11 5.91 5.58
C GLU A 57 -16.55 7.15 4.80
N ALA A 58 -15.61 7.94 4.27
CA ALA A 58 -15.91 9.11 3.43
C ALA A 58 -16.56 8.70 2.09
N ALA A 59 -16.05 7.66 1.44
CA ALA A 59 -16.64 7.12 0.20
C ALA A 59 -18.06 6.56 0.46
N PHE A 60 -18.28 5.91 1.59
CA PHE A 60 -19.62 5.48 2.00
C PHE A 60 -20.58 6.67 2.23
N GLY A 61 -20.10 7.73 2.89
CA GLY A 61 -20.85 8.97 3.05
C GLY A 61 -21.28 9.58 1.71
N ALA A 62 -20.39 9.58 0.71
CA ALA A 62 -20.70 10.03 -0.64
C ALA A 62 -21.72 9.11 -1.34
N SER A 63 -21.60 7.78 -1.16
CA SER A 63 -22.60 6.83 -1.65
C SER A 63 -23.98 7.07 -1.03
N LEU A 64 -24.06 7.31 0.29
CA LEU A 64 -25.30 7.67 0.96
C LEU A 64 -25.92 8.94 0.39
N ALA A 65 -25.10 9.93 0.06
CA ALA A 65 -25.54 11.18 -0.57
C ALA A 65 -25.98 11.02 -2.04
N GLY A 66 -25.99 9.78 -2.57
CA GLY A 66 -26.45 9.47 -3.93
C GLY A 66 -25.39 9.69 -5.00
N LYS A 67 -24.10 9.65 -4.64
CA LYS A 67 -22.98 9.84 -5.57
C LYS A 67 -22.16 8.57 -5.70
N ARG A 68 -21.84 8.15 -6.95
CA ARG A 68 -20.89 7.07 -7.19
C ARG A 68 -19.55 7.43 -6.59
N SER A 69 -18.99 6.54 -5.77
CA SER A 69 -17.77 6.77 -5.01
C SER A 69 -16.76 5.65 -5.17
N PHE A 70 -15.49 5.99 -4.94
CA PHE A 70 -14.37 5.06 -4.97
C PHE A 70 -13.44 5.33 -3.77
N CYS A 71 -12.90 4.27 -3.18
CA CYS A 71 -11.74 4.37 -2.30
C CYS A 71 -10.67 3.36 -2.71
N GLY A 72 -9.42 3.81 -2.78
CA GLY A 72 -8.28 3.00 -3.20
C GLY A 72 -7.30 2.74 -2.07
N MET A 73 -6.75 1.52 -2.02
CA MET A 73 -5.79 1.12 -1.01
C MET A 73 -4.97 -0.09 -1.42
N LYS A 74 -3.85 -0.27 -0.74
CA LYS A 74 -3.06 -1.49 -0.78
C LYS A 74 -3.72 -2.58 0.09
N HIS A 75 -3.33 -3.86 -0.09
CA HIS A 75 -3.88 -4.98 0.70
C HIS A 75 -3.74 -4.77 2.22
N VAL A 76 -2.62 -4.22 2.70
CA VAL A 76 -2.45 -3.92 4.13
C VAL A 76 -3.37 -2.78 4.60
N GLY A 77 -3.77 -1.87 3.72
CA GLY A 77 -4.77 -0.85 3.99
C GLY A 77 -6.17 -1.44 4.14
N LEU A 78 -6.47 -2.54 3.45
CA LEU A 78 -7.74 -3.26 3.63
C LEU A 78 -7.87 -3.81 5.07
N ASN A 79 -6.78 -4.17 5.71
CA ASN A 79 -6.78 -4.54 7.13
C ASN A 79 -7.22 -3.38 8.03
N VAL A 80 -6.76 -2.15 7.73
CA VAL A 80 -7.15 -0.93 8.46
C VAL A 80 -8.62 -0.59 8.21
N ALA A 81 -9.11 -0.82 7.00
CA ALA A 81 -10.48 -0.57 6.58
C ALA A 81 -11.46 -1.73 6.88
N ALA A 82 -11.01 -2.80 7.53
CA ALA A 82 -11.81 -4.01 7.71
C ALA A 82 -13.13 -3.76 8.48
N ASP A 83 -13.10 -2.98 9.55
CA ASP A 83 -14.29 -2.70 10.34
C ASP A 83 -15.43 -2.04 9.53
N PRO A 84 -15.22 -0.89 8.85
CA PRO A 84 -16.26 -0.34 7.97
C PRO A 84 -16.59 -1.26 6.79
N LEU A 85 -15.62 -1.99 6.20
CA LEU A 85 -15.85 -2.92 5.10
C LEU A 85 -16.91 -3.97 5.46
N PHE A 86 -16.75 -4.67 6.57
CA PHE A 86 -17.68 -5.70 7.03
C PHE A 86 -19.05 -5.11 7.38
N THR A 87 -19.08 -3.92 7.94
CA THR A 87 -20.34 -3.27 8.33
C THR A 87 -21.11 -2.71 7.14
N ILE A 88 -20.42 -2.10 6.16
CA ILE A 88 -21.06 -1.59 4.93
C ILE A 88 -21.63 -2.75 4.08
N SER A 89 -21.04 -3.93 4.15
CA SER A 89 -21.64 -5.13 3.56
C SER A 89 -23.09 -5.36 4.04
N TYR A 90 -23.39 -5.08 5.29
CA TYR A 90 -24.74 -5.19 5.85
C TYR A 90 -25.65 -4.03 5.49
N THR A 91 -25.16 -2.80 5.55
CA THR A 91 -25.97 -1.62 5.19
C THR A 91 -26.33 -1.58 3.71
N GLY A 92 -25.45 -2.10 2.86
CA GLY A 92 -25.53 -1.85 1.41
C GLY A 92 -25.19 -0.39 1.09
N VAL A 93 -25.58 0.07 -0.09
CA VAL A 93 -25.25 1.38 -0.65
C VAL A 93 -26.51 2.17 -1.02
N ASN A 94 -26.40 3.46 -1.33
CA ASN A 94 -27.43 4.21 -2.02
C ASN A 94 -27.05 4.40 -3.50
N ALA A 95 -25.93 5.05 -3.79
CA ALA A 95 -25.31 5.01 -5.10
C ALA A 95 -24.11 4.05 -5.09
N GLY A 96 -23.64 3.64 -6.26
CA GLY A 96 -22.58 2.66 -6.41
C GLY A 96 -21.29 3.04 -5.68
N MET A 97 -20.69 2.06 -4.99
CA MET A 97 -19.43 2.21 -4.26
C MET A 97 -18.44 1.11 -4.66
N ILE A 98 -17.22 1.53 -5.00
CA ILE A 98 -16.12 0.61 -5.32
C ILE A 98 -15.02 0.78 -4.28
N ILE A 99 -14.49 -0.34 -3.80
CA ILE A 99 -13.30 -0.40 -2.96
C ILE A 99 -12.21 -1.06 -3.80
N GLY A 100 -11.28 -0.25 -4.30
CA GLY A 100 -10.11 -0.70 -5.02
C GLY A 100 -9.04 -1.19 -4.05
N VAL A 101 -8.65 -2.46 -4.19
CA VAL A 101 -7.57 -3.04 -3.39
C VAL A 101 -6.49 -3.59 -4.31
N ALA A 102 -5.22 -3.28 -3.99
CA ALA A 102 -4.10 -3.77 -4.79
C ALA A 102 -3.20 -4.69 -3.97
N ASP A 103 -3.14 -5.95 -4.41
CA ASP A 103 -2.26 -6.97 -3.86
C ASP A 103 -0.86 -6.87 -4.50
N ASP A 104 0.15 -7.30 -3.75
CA ASP A 104 1.56 -7.20 -4.14
C ASP A 104 2.21 -8.59 -4.06
N ALA A 105 1.84 -9.47 -5.00
CA ALA A 105 2.43 -10.79 -5.14
C ALA A 105 3.95 -10.67 -5.32
N GLY A 106 4.73 -11.45 -4.56
CA GLY A 106 6.18 -11.35 -4.50
C GLY A 106 6.71 -10.22 -3.61
N MET A 107 5.86 -9.48 -2.91
CA MET A 107 6.23 -8.44 -1.93
C MET A 107 7.23 -7.41 -2.45
N HIS A 108 7.04 -6.88 -3.68
CA HIS A 108 7.94 -5.88 -4.28
C HIS A 108 8.10 -4.61 -3.42
N SER A 109 7.03 -4.23 -2.68
CA SER A 109 7.03 -3.06 -1.80
C SER A 109 6.23 -3.27 -0.52
N SER A 110 6.09 -4.51 -0.04
CA SER A 110 5.21 -4.87 1.08
C SER A 110 5.95 -5.55 2.22
N GLN A 111 5.43 -5.40 3.43
CA GLN A 111 5.96 -6.06 4.63
C GLN A 111 5.42 -7.48 4.86
N ASN A 112 4.40 -7.87 4.14
CA ASN A 112 3.85 -9.22 4.11
C ASN A 112 3.11 -9.45 2.80
N GLU A 113 2.75 -10.70 2.51
CA GLU A 113 1.94 -11.10 1.37
C GLU A 113 0.53 -11.47 1.87
N GLN A 114 -0.50 -11.02 1.16
CA GLN A 114 -1.90 -11.27 1.51
C GLN A 114 -2.71 -11.47 0.24
N ASP A 115 -3.75 -12.29 0.35
CA ASP A 115 -4.74 -12.50 -0.71
C ASP A 115 -6.06 -11.84 -0.33
N SER A 116 -6.35 -10.71 -0.94
CA SER A 116 -7.56 -9.93 -0.67
C SER A 116 -8.86 -10.65 -1.06
N ARG A 117 -8.82 -11.75 -1.84
CA ARG A 117 -9.99 -12.59 -2.15
C ARG A 117 -10.59 -13.20 -0.89
N ASN A 118 -9.77 -13.46 0.13
CA ASN A 118 -10.24 -13.93 1.43
C ASN A 118 -11.11 -12.88 2.15
N TYR A 119 -10.82 -11.59 1.99
CA TYR A 119 -11.68 -10.51 2.50
C TYR A 119 -13.03 -10.46 1.78
N ALA A 120 -13.05 -10.60 0.46
CA ALA A 120 -14.29 -10.64 -0.31
C ALA A 120 -15.22 -11.76 0.19
N LYS A 121 -14.65 -12.96 0.38
CA LYS A 121 -15.36 -14.11 0.92
C LYS A 121 -15.88 -13.88 2.33
N ALA A 122 -15.03 -13.39 3.23
CA ALA A 122 -15.38 -13.19 4.63
C ALA A 122 -16.42 -12.06 4.81
N ALA A 123 -16.29 -10.95 4.08
CA ALA A 123 -17.21 -9.83 4.11
C ALA A 123 -18.45 -10.02 3.24
N LYS A 124 -18.54 -11.11 2.45
CA LYS A 124 -19.67 -11.42 1.53
C LYS A 124 -19.89 -10.33 0.48
N LEU A 125 -18.79 -9.77 -0.03
CA LEU A 125 -18.77 -8.73 -1.05
C LEU A 125 -18.33 -9.29 -2.40
N PRO A 126 -18.95 -8.90 -3.52
CA PRO A 126 -18.47 -9.32 -4.84
C PRO A 126 -17.08 -8.71 -5.13
N MET A 127 -16.25 -9.49 -5.83
CA MET A 127 -14.92 -9.06 -6.23
C MET A 127 -14.68 -9.32 -7.72
N LEU A 128 -14.20 -8.27 -8.39
CA LEU A 128 -13.73 -8.31 -9.77
C LEU A 128 -12.21 -8.21 -9.81
N GLU A 129 -11.58 -8.96 -10.71
CA GLU A 129 -10.12 -9.04 -10.84
C GLU A 129 -9.71 -8.96 -12.32
N PRO A 130 -9.30 -7.76 -12.81
CA PRO A 130 -8.88 -7.57 -14.19
C PRO A 130 -7.52 -8.20 -14.48
N SER A 131 -7.29 -8.58 -15.74
CA SER A 131 -6.04 -9.16 -16.22
C SER A 131 -5.15 -8.18 -17.00
N ASP A 132 -5.69 -7.03 -17.38
CA ASP A 132 -4.99 -5.97 -18.10
C ASP A 132 -5.68 -4.60 -17.95
N SER A 133 -5.16 -3.56 -18.60
CA SER A 133 -5.71 -2.21 -18.52
C SER A 133 -7.11 -2.11 -19.15
N ALA A 134 -7.38 -2.86 -20.22
CA ALA A 134 -8.69 -2.82 -20.87
C ALA A 134 -9.79 -3.39 -19.95
N GLU A 135 -9.50 -4.50 -19.29
CA GLU A 135 -10.40 -5.03 -18.25
C GLU A 135 -10.45 -4.13 -17.02
N GLY A 136 -9.35 -3.46 -16.64
CA GLY A 136 -9.34 -2.47 -15.56
C GLY A 136 -10.39 -1.37 -15.78
N LEU A 137 -10.44 -0.79 -16.98
CA LEU A 137 -11.47 0.19 -17.37
C LEU A 137 -12.87 -0.44 -17.37
N ALA A 138 -13.05 -1.58 -18.02
CA ALA A 138 -14.35 -2.23 -18.18
C ALA A 138 -14.93 -2.68 -16.82
N PHE A 139 -14.08 -3.22 -15.95
CA PHE A 139 -14.51 -3.73 -14.64
C PHE A 139 -14.80 -2.59 -13.65
N ALA A 140 -14.14 -1.43 -13.76
CA ALA A 140 -14.53 -0.25 -12.98
C ALA A 140 -15.96 0.20 -13.33
N LYS A 141 -16.37 0.12 -14.60
CA LYS A 141 -17.75 0.41 -15.02
C LYS A 141 -18.71 -0.65 -14.52
N LEU A 142 -18.40 -1.93 -14.74
CA LEU A 142 -19.21 -3.08 -14.31
C LEU A 142 -19.39 -3.10 -12.78
N ALA A 143 -18.37 -2.72 -12.02
CA ALA A 143 -18.43 -2.68 -10.56
C ALA A 143 -19.51 -1.72 -10.04
N TYR A 144 -19.73 -0.56 -10.67
CA TYR A 144 -20.82 0.33 -10.29
C TYR A 144 -22.19 -0.26 -10.63
N GLU A 145 -22.32 -0.89 -11.78
CA GLU A 145 -23.56 -1.58 -12.17
C GLU A 145 -23.93 -2.68 -11.17
N LEU A 146 -22.94 -3.51 -10.79
CA LEU A 146 -23.13 -4.56 -9.78
C LEU A 146 -23.46 -3.97 -8.40
N SER A 147 -22.73 -2.93 -8.00
CA SER A 147 -22.94 -2.27 -6.71
C SER A 147 -24.39 -1.77 -6.56
N GLU A 148 -24.89 -1.09 -7.58
CA GLU A 148 -26.25 -0.52 -7.58
C GLU A 148 -27.33 -1.58 -7.77
N ARG A 149 -27.09 -2.59 -8.59
CA ARG A 149 -28.03 -3.70 -8.84
C ARG A 149 -28.22 -4.59 -7.62
N PHE A 150 -27.15 -4.86 -6.89
CA PHE A 150 -27.16 -5.81 -5.78
C PHE A 150 -27.11 -5.14 -4.39
N ASP A 151 -27.19 -3.81 -4.32
CA ASP A 151 -27.19 -3.06 -3.06
C ASP A 151 -25.96 -3.40 -2.18
N THR A 152 -24.74 -3.30 -2.72
CA THR A 152 -23.52 -3.70 -2.03
C THR A 152 -22.30 -2.96 -2.57
N PRO A 153 -21.27 -2.66 -1.77
CA PRO A 153 -19.98 -2.30 -2.36
C PRO A 153 -19.41 -3.44 -3.21
N VAL A 154 -18.55 -3.09 -4.15
CA VAL A 154 -17.81 -4.06 -4.97
C VAL A 154 -16.32 -3.88 -4.74
N LEU A 155 -15.61 -4.96 -4.48
CA LEU A 155 -14.16 -4.97 -4.44
C LEU A 155 -13.61 -5.07 -5.87
N LEU A 156 -12.73 -4.14 -6.25
CA LEU A 156 -11.96 -4.20 -7.49
C LEU A 156 -10.51 -4.52 -7.13
N LYS A 157 -10.11 -5.77 -7.35
CA LYS A 157 -8.78 -6.24 -6.97
C LYS A 157 -7.80 -6.06 -8.13
N MET A 158 -6.75 -5.31 -7.86
CA MET A 158 -5.61 -5.16 -8.75
C MET A 158 -4.42 -5.97 -8.22
N CYS A 159 -3.41 -6.16 -9.05
CA CYS A 159 -2.09 -6.59 -8.60
C CYS A 159 -1.01 -5.70 -9.19
N THR A 160 0.20 -5.73 -8.65
CA THR A 160 1.32 -4.87 -9.07
C THR A 160 1.53 -4.91 -10.58
N ARG A 161 1.46 -6.09 -11.21
CA ARG A 161 1.68 -6.24 -12.66
C ARG A 161 0.59 -5.58 -13.49
N VAL A 162 -0.69 -5.77 -13.14
CA VAL A 162 -1.78 -5.09 -13.85
C VAL A 162 -1.73 -3.58 -13.61
N ALA A 163 -1.48 -3.15 -12.37
CA ALA A 163 -1.44 -1.74 -12.00
C ALA A 163 -0.42 -0.93 -12.83
N HIS A 164 0.77 -1.51 -13.05
CA HIS A 164 1.92 -0.82 -13.67
C HIS A 164 2.30 -1.32 -15.06
N SER A 165 1.57 -2.27 -15.66
CA SER A 165 1.73 -2.62 -17.07
C SER A 165 0.84 -1.76 -17.95
N GLN A 166 1.18 -1.68 -19.24
CA GLN A 166 0.42 -0.93 -20.23
C GLN A 166 -0.23 -1.87 -21.23
N SER A 167 -1.50 -1.60 -21.55
CA SER A 167 -2.18 -2.24 -22.66
C SER A 167 -3.08 -1.23 -23.41
N ILE A 168 -3.57 -1.66 -24.57
CA ILE A 168 -4.44 -0.82 -25.42
C ILE A 168 -5.83 -0.78 -24.80
N VAL A 169 -6.34 0.42 -24.58
CA VAL A 169 -7.67 0.70 -24.03
C VAL A 169 -8.48 1.51 -25.05
N GLU A 170 -9.78 1.32 -25.08
CA GLU A 170 -10.73 2.11 -25.88
C GLU A 170 -11.62 2.97 -24.97
N PRO A 171 -11.19 4.20 -24.63
CA PRO A 171 -11.98 5.10 -23.81
C PRO A 171 -13.30 5.50 -24.48
N SER A 172 -14.33 5.70 -23.68
CA SER A 172 -15.64 6.20 -24.08
C SER A 172 -15.99 7.52 -23.39
N GLU A 173 -17.12 8.10 -23.75
CA GLU A 173 -17.65 9.29 -23.10
C GLU A 173 -18.15 8.99 -21.69
N ARG A 174 -18.12 10.01 -20.84
CA ARG A 174 -18.67 9.94 -19.48
C ARG A 174 -20.19 9.79 -19.53
N VAL A 175 -20.70 8.80 -18.82
CA VAL A 175 -22.15 8.61 -18.65
C VAL A 175 -22.53 9.06 -17.24
N LEU A 176 -23.45 9.99 -17.13
CA LEU A 176 -23.97 10.40 -15.83
C LEU A 176 -24.93 9.35 -15.31
N PRO A 177 -24.75 8.86 -14.07
CA PRO A 177 -25.67 7.93 -13.47
C PRO A 177 -27.01 8.59 -13.15
N GLU A 178 -28.05 7.77 -13.01
CA GLU A 178 -29.32 8.21 -12.46
C GLU A 178 -29.12 8.81 -11.06
N GLN A 179 -29.81 9.93 -10.79
CA GLN A 179 -29.74 10.55 -9.48
C GLN A 179 -30.48 9.71 -8.43
N ARG A 180 -29.81 9.47 -7.31
CA ARG A 180 -30.32 8.69 -6.18
C ARG A 180 -30.33 9.55 -4.92
N PRO A 181 -31.38 10.36 -4.69
CA PRO A 181 -31.45 11.19 -3.50
C PRO A 181 -31.40 10.32 -2.24
N TYR A 182 -30.85 10.88 -1.17
CA TYR A 182 -30.85 10.20 0.12
C TYR A 182 -32.27 10.08 0.67
N GLU A 183 -32.66 8.87 1.01
CA GLU A 183 -33.90 8.58 1.73
C GLU A 183 -33.58 8.03 3.11
N LYS A 184 -34.22 8.61 4.14
CA LYS A 184 -34.00 8.15 5.53
C LYS A 184 -34.53 6.73 5.71
N ASN A 185 -33.63 5.79 5.96
CA ASN A 185 -33.98 4.39 6.22
C ASN A 185 -33.16 3.82 7.39
N PRO A 186 -33.58 4.06 8.65
CA PRO A 186 -32.88 3.57 9.83
C PRO A 186 -32.71 2.06 9.87
N GLN A 187 -33.67 1.30 9.35
CA GLN A 187 -33.61 -0.17 9.35
C GLN A 187 -32.53 -0.70 8.40
N LYS A 188 -32.19 0.06 7.36
CA LYS A 188 -31.12 -0.26 6.41
C LYS A 188 -29.74 0.20 6.91
N TYR A 189 -29.65 1.44 7.42
CA TYR A 189 -28.36 2.10 7.60
C TYR A 189 -27.86 2.14 9.05
N ILE A 190 -28.68 1.74 10.05
CA ILE A 190 -28.25 1.71 11.44
C ILE A 190 -27.98 0.25 11.87
N MET A 191 -26.71 -0.08 12.04
CA MET A 191 -26.28 -1.45 12.39
C MET A 191 -26.29 -1.69 13.91
N MET A 192 -27.39 -1.36 14.58
CA MET A 192 -27.64 -1.85 15.92
C MET A 192 -28.12 -3.32 15.88
N PRO A 193 -27.91 -4.13 16.92
CA PRO A 193 -28.14 -5.57 16.88
C PRO A 193 -29.51 -6.01 16.34
N GLY A 194 -30.58 -5.29 16.68
CA GLY A 194 -31.94 -5.61 16.21
C GLY A 194 -32.14 -5.39 14.72
N PHE A 195 -31.47 -4.40 14.12
CA PHE A 195 -31.52 -4.15 12.68
C PHE A 195 -30.53 -5.04 11.93
N ALA A 196 -29.31 -5.22 12.47
CA ALA A 196 -28.31 -6.09 11.88
C ALA A 196 -28.79 -7.53 11.71
N LYS A 197 -29.53 -8.09 12.69
CA LYS A 197 -30.18 -9.40 12.58
C LYS A 197 -31.16 -9.49 11.38
N LYS A 198 -31.85 -8.39 11.06
CA LYS A 198 -32.77 -8.35 9.91
C LYS A 198 -32.01 -8.17 8.59
N ARG A 199 -30.85 -7.52 8.61
CA ARG A 199 -30.01 -7.35 7.42
C ARG A 199 -29.24 -8.63 7.06
N HIS A 200 -28.91 -9.49 8.03
CA HIS A 200 -28.17 -10.72 7.76
C HIS A 200 -28.80 -11.61 6.68
N PRO A 201 -30.10 -11.95 6.72
CA PRO A 201 -30.76 -12.69 5.64
C PRO A 201 -30.69 -11.99 4.28
N VAL A 202 -30.70 -10.64 4.26
CA VAL A 202 -30.57 -9.87 3.02
C VAL A 202 -29.16 -10.02 2.43
N VAL A 203 -28.13 -10.06 3.27
CA VAL A 203 -26.72 -10.28 2.84
C VAL A 203 -26.57 -11.69 2.25
N GLU A 204 -27.13 -12.73 2.91
CA GLU A 204 -27.04 -14.10 2.41
C GLU A 204 -27.80 -14.28 1.08
N ALA A 205 -29.05 -13.82 0.99
CA ALA A 205 -29.82 -13.89 -0.26
C ALA A 205 -29.17 -13.08 -1.40
N ARG A 206 -28.49 -11.99 -1.08
CA ARG A 206 -27.72 -11.21 -2.05
C ARG A 206 -26.52 -12.00 -2.58
N LEU A 207 -25.82 -12.71 -1.70
CA LEU A 207 -24.68 -13.53 -2.09
C LEU A 207 -25.11 -14.67 -3.05
N GLU A 208 -26.27 -15.29 -2.80
CA GLU A 208 -26.87 -16.28 -3.71
C GLU A 208 -27.16 -15.69 -5.09
N LYS A 209 -27.82 -14.53 -5.15
CA LYS A 209 -28.11 -13.83 -6.42
C LYS A 209 -26.84 -13.40 -7.16
N LEU A 210 -25.80 -13.03 -6.46
CA LEU A 210 -24.49 -12.71 -7.04
C LEU A 210 -23.82 -13.97 -7.60
N ALA A 211 -23.96 -15.12 -6.92
CA ALA A 211 -23.46 -16.41 -7.43
C ALA A 211 -24.23 -16.85 -8.70
N GLU A 212 -25.54 -16.66 -8.74
CA GLU A 212 -26.35 -16.87 -9.96
C GLU A 212 -25.89 -15.96 -11.11
N TYR A 213 -25.66 -14.67 -10.82
CA TYR A 213 -25.14 -13.73 -11.82
C TYR A 213 -23.75 -14.15 -12.34
N ALA A 214 -22.87 -14.64 -11.46
CA ALA A 214 -21.52 -15.06 -11.83
C ALA A 214 -21.50 -16.16 -12.90
N GLU A 215 -22.53 -17.01 -12.97
CA GLU A 215 -22.65 -18.08 -13.96
C GLU A 215 -22.70 -17.58 -15.42
N THR A 216 -23.19 -16.35 -15.62
CA THR A 216 -23.36 -15.74 -16.95
C THR A 216 -22.70 -14.36 -17.04
N ALA A 217 -21.92 -13.99 -16.04
CA ALA A 217 -21.25 -12.68 -15.99
C ALA A 217 -20.34 -12.49 -17.22
N PRO A 218 -20.43 -11.37 -17.94
CA PRO A 218 -19.69 -11.15 -19.17
C PRO A 218 -18.17 -11.05 -18.96
N CYS A 219 -17.74 -10.83 -17.72
CA CYS A 219 -16.33 -10.82 -17.32
C CYS A 219 -15.75 -12.24 -17.13
N ASN A 220 -16.60 -13.28 -17.03
CA ASN A 220 -16.20 -14.68 -17.01
C ASN A 220 -16.32 -15.25 -18.43
N ARG A 221 -15.24 -15.77 -18.99
CA ARG A 221 -15.28 -16.29 -20.37
C ARG A 221 -14.57 -17.63 -20.51
N VAL A 222 -15.14 -18.48 -21.36
CA VAL A 222 -14.55 -19.76 -21.75
C VAL A 222 -13.96 -19.60 -23.15
N GLU A 223 -12.66 -19.81 -23.27
CA GLU A 223 -11.94 -19.89 -24.53
C GLU A 223 -11.69 -21.37 -24.82
N ARG A 224 -12.40 -21.92 -25.81
CA ARG A 224 -12.32 -23.33 -26.15
C ARG A 224 -11.05 -23.63 -26.94
N GLY A 225 -10.27 -24.58 -26.46
CA GLY A 225 -9.17 -25.16 -27.22
C GLY A 225 -9.63 -26.15 -28.26
N THR A 226 -8.73 -26.51 -29.17
CA THR A 226 -9.00 -27.52 -30.22
C THR A 226 -8.96 -28.96 -29.67
N GLU A 227 -8.34 -29.16 -28.51
CA GLU A 227 -8.23 -30.47 -27.84
C GLU A 227 -8.88 -30.44 -26.46
N ARG A 228 -9.24 -31.62 -25.97
CA ARG A 228 -9.82 -31.81 -24.63
C ARG A 228 -8.77 -32.11 -23.55
N LYS A 229 -7.51 -32.35 -23.93
CA LYS A 229 -6.47 -32.88 -23.04
C LYS A 229 -6.25 -32.01 -21.81
N LEU A 230 -6.23 -30.66 -21.97
CA LEU A 230 -5.93 -29.73 -20.90
C LEU A 230 -6.91 -28.56 -20.90
N GLY A 231 -7.44 -28.27 -19.70
CA GLY A 231 -8.18 -27.07 -19.41
C GLY A 231 -7.53 -26.31 -18.24
N ILE A 232 -7.55 -24.99 -18.32
CA ILE A 232 -6.96 -24.11 -17.29
C ILE A 232 -8.02 -23.16 -16.76
N ILE A 233 -8.18 -23.13 -15.43
CA ILE A 233 -8.98 -22.12 -14.72
C ILE A 233 -8.00 -21.06 -14.19
N THR A 234 -8.25 -19.79 -14.45
CA THR A 234 -7.31 -18.72 -14.09
C THR A 234 -8.00 -17.35 -13.97
N SER A 235 -7.31 -16.37 -13.37
CA SER A 235 -7.75 -14.98 -13.24
C SER A 235 -6.53 -14.04 -13.31
N SER A 236 -6.78 -12.73 -13.32
CA SER A 236 -5.74 -11.69 -13.23
C SER A 236 -4.56 -11.89 -14.19
N THR A 237 -3.35 -11.49 -13.79
CA THR A 237 -2.11 -11.66 -14.56
C THR A 237 -1.80 -13.10 -14.91
N SER A 238 -2.21 -14.05 -14.09
CA SER A 238 -2.02 -15.49 -14.37
C SER A 238 -2.64 -15.88 -15.71
N TYR A 239 -3.77 -15.25 -16.10
CA TYR A 239 -4.37 -15.45 -17.42
C TYR A 239 -3.40 -15.02 -18.55
N GLN A 240 -2.72 -13.89 -18.40
CA GLN A 240 -1.76 -13.43 -19.42
C GLN A 240 -0.58 -14.41 -19.56
N TYR A 241 -0.07 -14.92 -18.44
CA TYR A 241 1.00 -15.93 -18.46
C TYR A 241 0.55 -17.24 -19.11
N VAL A 242 -0.69 -17.69 -18.83
CA VAL A 242 -1.28 -18.87 -19.47
C VAL A 242 -1.39 -18.67 -20.98
N ARG A 243 -1.88 -17.51 -21.43
CA ARG A 243 -2.02 -17.22 -22.87
C ARG A 243 -0.68 -17.09 -23.59
N GLU A 244 0.35 -16.69 -22.89
CA GLU A 244 1.72 -16.58 -23.42
C GLU A 244 2.38 -17.95 -23.65
N VAL A 245 2.05 -18.96 -22.82
CA VAL A 245 2.70 -20.27 -22.86
C VAL A 245 1.86 -21.38 -23.47
N CYS A 246 0.53 -21.25 -23.46
CA CYS A 246 -0.37 -22.25 -23.99
C CYS A 246 -0.79 -21.93 -25.42
N GLY A 247 -0.80 -22.96 -26.29
CA GLY A 247 -1.30 -22.86 -27.66
C GLY A 247 -2.82 -22.83 -27.75
N ALA A 248 -3.32 -22.85 -29.00
CA ALA A 248 -4.73 -22.86 -29.31
C ALA A 248 -5.44 -24.20 -28.97
N ASP A 249 -4.69 -25.22 -28.63
CA ASP A 249 -5.18 -26.56 -28.23
C ASP A 249 -5.73 -26.59 -26.79
N VAL A 250 -5.30 -25.64 -25.92
CA VAL A 250 -5.66 -25.59 -24.50
C VAL A 250 -6.93 -24.75 -24.29
N SER A 251 -7.91 -25.35 -23.61
CA SER A 251 -9.10 -24.61 -23.16
C SER A 251 -8.80 -23.77 -21.93
N VAL A 252 -9.28 -22.51 -21.87
CA VAL A 252 -9.07 -21.60 -20.73
C VAL A 252 -10.41 -21.07 -20.24
N LEU A 253 -10.69 -21.22 -18.95
CA LEU A 253 -11.75 -20.51 -18.25
C LEU A 253 -11.09 -19.33 -17.51
N LYS A 254 -11.29 -18.12 -18.04
CA LYS A 254 -10.85 -16.87 -17.41
C LYS A 254 -11.96 -16.31 -16.55
N LEU A 255 -11.69 -16.18 -15.27
CA LEU A 255 -12.59 -15.57 -14.29
C LEU A 255 -12.23 -14.08 -14.13
N GLY A 256 -13.20 -13.21 -14.36
CA GLY A 256 -13.14 -11.80 -14.04
C GLY A 256 -13.85 -11.48 -12.74
N MET A 257 -14.92 -12.21 -12.42
CA MET A 257 -15.56 -12.21 -11.10
C MET A 257 -15.01 -13.39 -10.30
N VAL A 258 -14.18 -13.09 -9.31
CA VAL A 258 -13.47 -14.11 -8.50
C VAL A 258 -14.17 -14.39 -7.18
N TRP A 259 -15.21 -13.61 -6.84
CA TRP A 259 -16.11 -13.90 -5.73
C TRP A 259 -17.48 -13.22 -5.93
N PRO A 260 -18.62 -13.90 -5.67
CA PRO A 260 -18.72 -15.36 -5.52
C PRO A 260 -18.39 -16.08 -6.82
N LEU A 261 -17.95 -17.34 -6.70
CA LEU A 261 -17.50 -18.14 -7.84
C LEU A 261 -18.67 -18.86 -8.53
N PRO A 262 -18.66 -18.99 -9.88
CA PRO A 262 -19.71 -19.60 -10.68
C PRO A 262 -19.60 -21.14 -10.62
N LYS A 263 -20.32 -21.78 -9.71
CA LYS A 263 -20.24 -23.23 -9.44
C LYS A 263 -20.52 -24.08 -10.67
N LYS A 264 -21.62 -23.77 -11.39
CA LYS A 264 -22.04 -24.54 -12.57
C LYS A 264 -21.03 -24.36 -13.71
N LEU A 265 -20.60 -23.11 -14.00
CA LEU A 265 -19.64 -22.84 -15.06
C LEU A 265 -18.30 -23.56 -14.80
N LEU A 266 -17.81 -23.56 -13.55
CA LEU A 266 -16.61 -24.30 -13.14
C LEU A 266 -16.79 -25.81 -13.34
N THR A 267 -17.94 -26.38 -12.95
CA THR A 267 -18.25 -27.81 -13.09
C THR A 267 -18.34 -28.21 -14.56
N ASP A 268 -19.06 -27.44 -15.36
CA ASP A 268 -19.22 -27.71 -16.80
C ASP A 268 -17.89 -27.61 -17.55
N PHE A 269 -17.06 -26.63 -17.17
CA PHE A 269 -15.73 -26.46 -17.74
C PHE A 269 -14.82 -27.65 -17.39
N ALA A 270 -14.72 -28.01 -16.11
CA ALA A 270 -13.89 -29.11 -15.66
C ALA A 270 -14.31 -30.46 -16.32
N ALA A 271 -15.62 -30.70 -16.48
CA ALA A 271 -16.16 -31.90 -17.16
C ALA A 271 -15.88 -31.92 -18.68
N SER A 272 -15.55 -30.76 -19.27
CA SER A 272 -15.29 -30.63 -20.71
C SER A 272 -13.85 -30.97 -21.11
N VAL A 273 -12.97 -31.22 -20.16
CA VAL A 273 -11.54 -31.50 -20.36
C VAL A 273 -11.09 -32.74 -19.61
N ASP A 274 -10.00 -33.36 -20.05
CA ASP A 274 -9.49 -34.60 -19.44
C ASP A 274 -8.65 -34.31 -18.19
N ARG A 275 -7.92 -33.20 -18.19
CA ARG A 275 -7.13 -32.67 -17.07
C ARG A 275 -7.47 -31.21 -16.85
N CYS A 276 -7.77 -30.84 -15.60
CA CYS A 276 -8.10 -29.47 -15.23
C CYS A 276 -7.06 -28.92 -14.25
N VAL A 277 -6.45 -27.79 -14.57
CA VAL A 277 -5.40 -27.14 -13.77
C VAL A 277 -5.84 -25.73 -13.41
N VAL A 278 -5.68 -25.36 -12.14
CA VAL A 278 -5.88 -23.99 -11.66
C VAL A 278 -4.53 -23.27 -11.65
N VAL A 279 -4.45 -22.13 -12.33
CA VAL A 279 -3.26 -21.26 -12.34
C VAL A 279 -3.65 -19.93 -11.72
N GLU A 280 -3.15 -19.68 -10.53
CA GLU A 280 -3.44 -18.47 -9.75
C GLU A 280 -2.24 -18.04 -8.89
N GLU A 281 -2.12 -16.75 -8.65
CA GLU A 281 -1.14 -16.19 -7.71
C GLU A 281 -1.67 -16.23 -6.28
N LEU A 282 -0.80 -15.97 -5.30
CA LEU A 282 -1.10 -15.94 -3.87
C LEU A 282 -1.62 -17.29 -3.35
N ASP A 283 -2.72 -17.28 -2.58
CA ASP A 283 -3.31 -18.51 -2.01
C ASP A 283 -3.97 -19.38 -3.06
N GLY A 284 -4.26 -20.63 -2.70
CA GLY A 284 -5.05 -21.56 -3.52
C GLY A 284 -6.55 -21.28 -3.45
N PHE A 285 -6.97 -20.04 -3.62
CA PHE A 285 -8.36 -19.62 -3.43
C PHE A 285 -9.34 -20.25 -4.42
N LEU A 286 -8.98 -20.24 -5.71
CA LEU A 286 -9.80 -20.86 -6.76
C LEU A 286 -9.71 -22.39 -6.68
N GLU A 287 -8.49 -22.91 -6.45
CA GLU A 287 -8.25 -24.35 -6.31
C GLU A 287 -9.05 -24.95 -5.16
N ASP A 288 -8.99 -24.32 -3.97
CA ASP A 288 -9.70 -24.78 -2.78
C ASP A 288 -11.22 -24.77 -2.96
N TYR A 289 -11.75 -23.73 -3.62
CA TYR A 289 -13.16 -23.70 -3.95
C TYR A 289 -13.55 -24.82 -4.93
N CYS A 290 -12.78 -25.02 -5.99
CA CYS A 290 -13.02 -26.11 -6.96
C CYS A 290 -13.03 -27.47 -6.26
N ARG A 291 -12.07 -27.73 -5.37
CA ARG A 291 -12.02 -28.96 -4.58
C ARG A 291 -13.19 -29.08 -3.61
N ALA A 292 -13.57 -27.99 -2.96
CA ALA A 292 -14.72 -27.99 -2.03
C ALA A 292 -16.06 -28.33 -2.70
N ILE A 293 -16.22 -28.00 -3.98
CA ILE A 293 -17.41 -28.38 -4.75
C ILE A 293 -17.28 -29.77 -5.46
N GLY A 294 -16.19 -30.50 -5.17
CA GLY A 294 -15.98 -31.87 -5.63
C GLY A 294 -15.28 -32.02 -6.98
N LEU A 295 -14.65 -30.96 -7.50
CA LEU A 295 -13.89 -31.03 -8.76
C LEU A 295 -12.50 -31.61 -8.54
N ASN A 296 -12.06 -32.47 -9.45
CA ASN A 296 -10.71 -32.99 -9.49
C ASN A 296 -9.83 -31.99 -10.27
N VAL A 297 -9.17 -31.09 -9.55
CA VAL A 297 -8.29 -30.06 -10.12
C VAL A 297 -6.90 -30.15 -9.51
N GLU A 298 -5.91 -29.77 -10.28
CA GLU A 298 -4.51 -29.58 -9.85
C GLU A 298 -4.22 -28.07 -9.80
N GLY A 299 -3.28 -27.65 -8.96
CA GLY A 299 -2.97 -26.21 -8.83
C GLY A 299 -1.69 -25.96 -8.07
N LYS A 300 -1.75 -25.54 -6.82
CA LYS A 300 -0.60 -25.10 -5.98
C LYS A 300 0.50 -26.15 -5.79
N ARG A 301 0.22 -27.43 -6.03
CA ARG A 301 1.30 -28.44 -6.06
C ARG A 301 2.36 -28.16 -7.14
N TYR A 302 2.03 -27.37 -8.17
CA TYR A 302 2.91 -27.00 -9.27
C TYR A 302 3.33 -25.52 -9.24
N PHE A 303 2.55 -24.67 -8.56
CA PHE A 303 2.75 -23.22 -8.54
C PHE A 303 2.97 -22.74 -7.10
N SER A 304 4.20 -22.33 -6.82
CA SER A 304 4.60 -21.86 -5.49
C SER A 304 3.75 -20.65 -5.04
N ASN A 305 3.52 -20.57 -3.73
CA ASN A 305 3.00 -19.36 -3.07
C ASN A 305 4.12 -18.35 -2.79
N ILE A 306 5.37 -18.69 -3.09
CA ILE A 306 6.52 -17.81 -2.88
C ILE A 306 6.83 -17.11 -4.19
N ASP A 307 6.96 -15.80 -4.13
CA ASP A 307 7.17 -14.89 -5.25
C ASP A 307 5.99 -14.87 -6.25
N GLU A 308 5.99 -13.88 -7.12
CA GLU A 308 5.03 -13.78 -8.22
C GLU A 308 5.22 -14.90 -9.27
N LEU A 309 4.16 -15.23 -9.98
CA LEU A 309 4.24 -16.08 -11.16
C LEU A 309 4.91 -15.35 -12.33
N SER A 310 5.28 -16.13 -13.32
CA SER A 310 5.77 -15.66 -14.62
C SER A 310 5.44 -16.70 -15.69
N GLN A 311 5.48 -16.30 -16.95
CA GLN A 311 5.28 -17.24 -18.07
C GLN A 311 6.18 -18.48 -17.96
N ASN A 312 7.44 -18.34 -17.53
CA ASN A 312 8.36 -19.46 -17.39
C ASN A 312 8.02 -20.36 -16.19
N LYS A 313 7.58 -19.79 -15.05
CA LYS A 313 7.09 -20.58 -13.91
C LYS A 313 5.81 -21.35 -14.29
N VAL A 314 4.91 -20.71 -15.04
CA VAL A 314 3.67 -21.35 -15.54
C VAL A 314 3.99 -22.45 -16.54
N ALA A 315 4.88 -22.22 -17.51
CA ALA A 315 5.33 -23.24 -18.45
C ALA A 315 5.89 -24.46 -17.73
N ALA A 316 6.83 -24.26 -16.80
CA ALA A 316 7.43 -25.34 -16.02
C ALA A 316 6.38 -26.14 -15.21
N GLY A 317 5.44 -25.46 -14.53
CA GLY A 317 4.36 -26.08 -13.77
C GLY A 317 3.39 -26.91 -14.64
N LEU A 318 3.18 -26.52 -15.88
CA LEU A 318 2.37 -27.25 -16.85
C LEU A 318 3.14 -28.38 -17.57
N GLY A 319 4.45 -28.51 -17.34
CA GLY A 319 5.32 -29.46 -18.04
C GLY A 319 5.69 -29.04 -19.46
N LEU A 320 5.56 -27.72 -19.77
CA LEU A 320 5.96 -27.12 -21.03
C LEU A 320 7.40 -26.57 -20.95
N ALA A 321 8.07 -26.46 -22.09
CA ALA A 321 9.42 -25.91 -22.14
C ALA A 321 9.38 -24.37 -21.85
N PRO A 322 10.10 -23.87 -20.84
CA PRO A 322 10.22 -22.44 -20.63
C PRO A 322 10.93 -21.76 -21.81
N LYS A 323 10.53 -20.52 -22.10
CA LYS A 323 11.27 -19.69 -23.08
C LYS A 323 12.68 -19.40 -22.53
N GLN A 324 13.68 -19.68 -23.33
CA GLN A 324 15.05 -19.32 -22.97
C GLN A 324 15.23 -17.80 -23.04
N GLY A 325 15.59 -17.20 -21.90
CA GLY A 325 16.01 -15.80 -21.85
C GLY A 325 17.40 -15.60 -22.47
N ARG A 326 17.71 -14.41 -22.92
CA ARG A 326 19.07 -14.04 -23.30
C ARG A 326 19.91 -13.91 -22.01
N ALA A 327 20.92 -14.74 -21.88
CA ALA A 327 21.87 -14.59 -20.80
C ALA A 327 22.73 -13.33 -21.02
N LEU A 328 23.03 -12.61 -19.95
CA LEU A 328 24.01 -11.54 -19.95
C LEU A 328 25.34 -12.13 -19.43
N ASP A 329 26.43 -11.82 -20.11
CA ASP A 329 27.78 -12.27 -19.69
C ASP A 329 28.26 -11.52 -18.43
N GLU A 330 27.65 -10.37 -18.13
CA GLU A 330 28.00 -9.53 -16.98
C GLU A 330 27.03 -9.73 -15.81
N ALA A 331 27.58 -9.84 -14.61
CA ALA A 331 26.77 -9.86 -13.39
C ALA A 331 26.14 -8.48 -13.14
N ILE A 332 24.81 -8.42 -13.13
CA ILE A 332 24.09 -7.19 -12.80
C ILE A 332 24.25 -6.94 -11.29
N PRO A 333 24.82 -5.79 -10.86
CA PRO A 333 24.98 -5.50 -9.45
C PRO A 333 23.63 -5.31 -8.77
N ALA A 334 23.46 -5.87 -7.59
CA ALA A 334 22.29 -5.63 -6.76
C ALA A 334 22.17 -4.13 -6.41
N ARG A 335 20.97 -3.60 -6.46
CA ARG A 335 20.66 -2.20 -6.13
C ARG A 335 19.62 -2.15 -5.01
N PRO A 336 20.01 -2.49 -3.77
CA PRO A 336 19.08 -2.44 -2.64
C PRO A 336 18.62 -0.98 -2.42
N PRO A 337 17.40 -0.76 -1.92
CA PRO A 337 16.92 0.57 -1.58
C PRO A 337 17.81 1.18 -0.49
N VAL A 338 18.14 2.46 -0.66
CA VAL A 338 18.95 3.24 0.29
C VAL A 338 18.29 4.60 0.55
N MET A 339 18.53 5.17 1.70
CA MET A 339 18.14 6.57 1.93
C MET A 339 18.83 7.49 0.93
N CYS A 340 18.14 8.52 0.45
CA CYS A 340 18.65 9.49 -0.51
C CYS A 340 19.87 10.26 0.03
N ALA A 341 20.68 10.84 -0.85
CA ALA A 341 21.65 11.85 -0.45
C ALA A 341 20.94 13.07 0.16
N GLY A 342 21.45 13.60 1.27
CA GLY A 342 20.78 14.69 1.99
C GLY A 342 19.47 14.29 2.69
N CYS A 343 19.17 13.00 2.81
CA CYS A 343 17.98 12.57 3.54
C CYS A 343 18.01 13.06 5.00
N PRO A 344 16.93 13.74 5.48
CA PRO A 344 16.91 14.28 6.84
C PRO A 344 16.95 13.21 7.93
N HIS A 345 16.54 11.99 7.64
CA HIS A 345 16.52 10.92 8.63
C HIS A 345 17.92 10.40 9.03
N ARG A 346 18.93 10.54 8.16
CA ARG A 346 20.27 9.94 8.37
C ARG A 346 20.96 10.41 9.66
N GLY A 347 20.93 11.70 9.92
CA GLY A 347 21.62 12.27 11.10
C GLY A 347 21.07 11.70 12.39
N LEU A 348 19.73 11.66 12.51
CA LEU A 348 19.06 11.09 13.67
C LEU A 348 19.40 9.60 13.86
N TYR A 349 19.28 8.79 12.81
CA TYR A 349 19.60 7.35 12.91
C TYR A 349 21.05 7.07 13.24
N TYR A 350 21.97 7.88 12.74
CA TYR A 350 23.36 7.80 13.17
C TYR A 350 23.49 8.04 14.70
N VAL A 351 22.76 9.02 15.25
CA VAL A 351 22.77 9.31 16.71
C VAL A 351 22.15 8.16 17.49
N LEU A 352 20.99 7.61 17.06
CA LEU A 352 20.34 6.47 17.70
C LEU A 352 21.26 5.25 17.76
N HIS A 353 21.91 4.91 16.64
CA HIS A 353 22.92 3.85 16.58
C HIS A 353 24.12 4.12 17.50
N LYS A 354 24.67 5.36 17.48
CA LYS A 354 25.77 5.77 18.35
C LYS A 354 25.46 5.61 19.83
N LEU A 355 24.22 5.86 20.22
CA LEU A 355 23.74 5.76 21.60
C LEU A 355 23.38 4.32 22.01
N ASN A 356 23.42 3.38 21.06
CA ASN A 356 23.07 1.98 21.26
C ASN A 356 21.67 1.82 21.92
N LEU A 357 20.67 2.49 21.35
CA LEU A 357 19.30 2.46 21.83
C LEU A 357 18.54 1.30 21.20
N THR A 358 17.54 0.79 21.91
CA THR A 358 16.48 -0.04 21.33
C THR A 358 15.48 0.86 20.63
N VAL A 359 15.27 0.66 19.32
CA VAL A 359 14.44 1.50 18.48
C VAL A 359 13.26 0.70 17.95
N ILE A 360 12.07 1.00 18.43
CA ILE A 360 10.82 0.48 17.87
C ILE A 360 10.47 1.34 16.66
N GLY A 361 10.65 0.78 15.48
CA GLY A 361 10.46 1.46 14.20
C GLY A 361 9.05 1.37 13.64
N ASP A 362 8.82 2.10 12.57
CA ASP A 362 7.55 2.17 11.86
C ASP A 362 7.74 2.16 10.34
N ILE A 363 6.66 2.20 9.57
CA ILE A 363 6.65 2.08 8.12
C ILE A 363 6.82 3.46 7.46
N GLY A 364 7.84 3.59 6.63
CA GLY A 364 8.14 4.78 5.83
C GLY A 364 9.57 4.73 5.26
N CYS A 365 10.03 5.77 4.58
CA CYS A 365 11.42 5.88 4.09
C CYS A 365 12.44 5.62 5.21
N TYR A 366 12.09 5.98 6.41
CA TYR A 366 12.92 5.84 7.61
C TYR A 366 13.06 4.40 8.11
N THR A 367 12.23 3.44 7.65
CA THR A 367 12.45 2.00 7.87
C THR A 367 13.84 1.57 7.37
N LEU A 368 14.38 2.27 6.35
CA LEU A 368 15.74 2.06 5.85
C LEU A 368 16.84 2.40 6.88
N GLY A 369 16.50 2.96 8.03
CA GLY A 369 17.40 3.07 9.19
C GLY A 369 17.81 1.72 9.77
N ALA A 370 17.11 0.64 9.45
CA ALA A 370 17.47 -0.74 9.79
C ALA A 370 18.66 -1.27 8.98
N VAL A 371 18.94 -0.68 7.80
CA VAL A 371 19.99 -1.15 6.89
C VAL A 371 21.36 -0.57 7.28
N ALA A 372 22.41 -1.39 7.12
CA ALA A 372 23.79 -0.95 7.32
C ALA A 372 24.15 0.27 6.43
N PRO A 373 24.99 1.18 6.91
CA PRO A 373 25.72 1.17 8.17
C PRO A 373 24.98 1.80 9.36
N LEU A 374 23.74 2.24 9.17
CA LEU A 374 22.94 2.85 10.24
C LEU A 374 22.51 1.81 11.28
N SER A 375 21.91 0.70 10.84
CA SER A 375 21.52 -0.45 11.68
C SER A 375 20.93 -0.04 13.04
N ALA A 376 19.99 0.89 13.01
CA ALA A 376 19.49 1.59 14.20
C ALA A 376 18.04 1.24 14.55
N VAL A 377 17.42 0.26 13.89
CA VAL A 377 16.02 -0.12 14.11
C VAL A 377 15.95 -1.60 14.46
N ASP A 378 15.22 -1.93 15.54
CA ASP A 378 15.13 -3.29 16.07
C ASP A 378 13.85 -4.02 15.67
N SER A 379 12.74 -3.30 15.46
CA SER A 379 11.49 -3.91 15.02
C SER A 379 10.63 -2.97 14.19
N VAL A 380 9.90 -3.53 13.21
CA VAL A 380 8.90 -2.82 12.39
C VAL A 380 7.79 -3.80 12.05
N ILE A 381 6.52 -3.46 12.30
CA ILE A 381 5.39 -4.34 11.97
C ILE A 381 4.35 -3.68 11.07
N CYS A 382 3.72 -2.58 11.50
CA CYS A 382 2.72 -1.87 10.69
C CYS A 382 2.69 -0.38 11.04
N MET A 383 1.95 0.41 10.27
CA MET A 383 1.86 1.87 10.46
C MET A 383 1.26 2.21 11.82
N GLY A 384 1.97 3.04 12.60
CA GLY A 384 1.58 3.48 13.95
C GLY A 384 2.03 2.55 15.08
N ALA A 385 2.49 1.35 14.76
CA ALA A 385 2.82 0.33 15.75
C ALA A 385 4.03 0.68 16.62
N SER A 386 4.94 1.52 16.16
CA SER A 386 6.08 1.96 16.96
C SER A 386 5.63 2.63 18.26
N VAL A 387 4.64 3.52 18.16
CA VAL A 387 4.12 4.30 19.29
C VAL A 387 3.38 3.40 20.30
N SER A 388 2.55 2.49 19.80
CA SER A 388 1.86 1.52 20.66
C SER A 388 2.81 0.46 21.21
N GLY A 389 3.77 0.03 20.40
CA GLY A 389 4.76 -1.01 20.75
C GLY A 389 5.71 -0.57 21.86
N ILE A 390 6.24 0.66 21.82
CA ILE A 390 7.11 1.17 22.89
C ILE A 390 6.36 1.26 24.22
N HIS A 391 5.08 1.63 24.19
CA HIS A 391 4.24 1.63 25.39
C HIS A 391 4.20 0.25 26.02
N GLY A 392 3.85 -0.78 25.24
CA GLY A 392 3.81 -2.16 25.72
C GLY A 392 5.18 -2.65 26.20
N PHE A 393 6.24 -2.33 25.43
CA PHE A 393 7.61 -2.72 25.77
C PHE A 393 8.06 -2.14 27.14
N ASN A 394 7.84 -0.84 27.36
CA ASN A 394 8.24 -0.20 28.60
C ASN A 394 7.36 -0.63 29.78
N LYS A 395 6.04 -0.71 29.62
CA LYS A 395 5.13 -1.15 30.69
C LYS A 395 5.37 -2.58 31.13
N ALA A 396 5.66 -3.49 30.18
CA ALA A 396 5.97 -4.89 30.52
C ALA A 396 7.26 -5.05 31.33
N ASN A 397 8.13 -4.04 31.30
CA ASN A 397 9.38 -3.97 32.05
C ASN A 397 9.32 -2.94 33.20
N ASP A 398 8.15 -2.61 33.70
CA ASP A 398 7.95 -1.61 34.79
C ASP A 398 8.68 -0.28 34.51
N ASN A 399 8.77 0.12 33.23
CA ASN A 399 9.54 1.25 32.69
C ASN A 399 11.08 1.17 32.91
N ALA A 400 11.63 0.06 33.34
CA ALA A 400 13.09 -0.11 33.55
C ALA A 400 13.91 0.08 32.25
N THR A 401 13.28 -0.12 31.10
CA THR A 401 13.89 0.05 29.76
C THR A 401 13.70 1.44 29.16
N ALA A 402 12.89 2.30 29.77
CA ALA A 402 12.49 3.60 29.22
C ALA A 402 13.70 4.51 28.88
N GLY A 403 14.75 4.49 29.71
CA GLY A 403 15.98 5.27 29.46
C GLY A 403 16.86 4.77 28.31
N LYS A 404 16.49 3.66 27.62
CA LYS A 404 17.24 3.07 26.51
C LYS A 404 16.39 2.73 25.30
N THR A 405 15.10 3.04 25.33
CA THR A 405 14.14 2.67 24.28
C THR A 405 13.46 3.90 23.71
N VAL A 406 13.38 3.98 22.38
CA VAL A 406 12.65 5.03 21.68
C VAL A 406 11.75 4.43 20.61
N ALA A 407 10.63 5.09 20.32
CA ALA A 407 9.85 4.85 19.11
C ALA A 407 10.20 5.89 18.05
N VAL A 408 10.25 5.48 16.78
CA VAL A 408 10.39 6.41 15.65
C VAL A 408 9.23 6.23 14.68
N ILE A 409 8.63 7.35 14.23
CA ILE A 409 7.48 7.37 13.35
C ILE A 409 7.52 8.59 12.43
N GLY A 410 7.14 8.46 11.17
CA GLY A 410 7.03 9.60 10.24
C GLY A 410 5.79 10.46 10.51
N ASP A 411 5.79 11.69 10.03
CA ASP A 411 4.69 12.65 10.15
C ASP A 411 3.37 12.12 9.57
N SER A 412 3.38 11.60 8.34
CA SER A 412 2.21 10.98 7.70
C SER A 412 1.72 9.75 8.46
N THR A 413 2.62 8.88 8.88
CA THR A 413 2.29 7.66 9.63
C THR A 413 1.77 7.98 11.03
N PHE A 414 2.26 9.08 11.65
CA PHE A 414 1.73 9.58 12.90
C PHE A 414 0.26 10.02 12.76
N MET A 415 -0.06 10.73 11.67
CA MET A 415 -1.45 11.10 11.34
C MET A 415 -2.33 9.90 10.99
N HIS A 416 -1.73 8.86 10.39
CA HIS A 416 -2.44 7.64 10.02
C HIS A 416 -2.95 6.86 11.23
N SER A 417 -2.07 6.51 12.17
CA SER A 417 -2.40 5.66 13.34
C SER A 417 -1.59 5.98 14.60
N GLY A 418 -0.52 6.79 14.51
CA GLY A 418 0.35 7.08 15.65
C GLY A 418 -0.31 7.93 16.74
N MET A 419 -1.26 8.81 16.37
CA MET A 419 -1.97 9.68 17.32
C MET A 419 -2.66 8.87 18.42
N THR A 420 -3.38 7.82 18.07
CA THR A 420 -4.11 6.98 19.03
C THR A 420 -3.14 6.23 19.95
N GLY A 421 -1.98 5.81 19.43
CA GLY A 421 -0.90 5.26 20.23
C GLY A 421 -0.33 6.27 21.24
N LEU A 422 -0.18 7.53 20.84
CA LEU A 422 0.29 8.61 21.74
C LEU A 422 -0.75 8.94 22.82
N VAL A 423 -2.04 8.95 22.47
CA VAL A 423 -3.14 9.06 23.45
C VAL A 423 -3.04 7.93 24.49
N ASN A 424 -2.80 6.70 24.04
CA ASN A 424 -2.64 5.56 24.94
C ASN A 424 -1.42 5.70 25.87
N ILE A 425 -0.29 6.20 25.37
CA ILE A 425 0.91 6.51 26.20
C ILE A 425 0.58 7.55 27.27
N SER A 426 -0.08 8.65 26.89
CA SER A 426 -0.46 9.74 27.79
C SER A 426 -1.45 9.25 28.84
N TYR A 427 -2.54 8.60 28.40
CA TYR A 427 -3.61 8.11 29.27
C TYR A 427 -3.13 7.10 30.33
N ASN A 428 -2.25 6.18 29.91
CA ASN A 428 -1.72 5.13 30.79
C ASN A 428 -0.37 5.48 31.42
N ALA A 429 0.10 6.71 31.30
CA ALA A 429 1.31 7.24 31.91
C ALA A 429 2.53 6.32 31.74
N SER A 430 2.95 6.09 30.50
CA SER A 430 4.13 5.30 30.15
C SER A 430 5.33 6.21 29.93
N ASN A 431 6.46 5.96 30.60
CA ASN A 431 7.72 6.68 30.38
C ASN A 431 8.30 6.32 29.01
N SER A 432 7.69 6.80 27.95
CA SER A 432 8.06 6.46 26.57
C SER A 432 8.43 7.71 25.80
N THR A 433 9.59 7.67 25.12
CA THR A 433 10.05 8.73 24.23
C THR A 433 9.69 8.37 22.80
N VAL A 434 8.85 9.19 22.16
CA VAL A 434 8.44 9.07 20.76
C VAL A 434 9.15 10.13 19.92
N ILE A 435 9.78 9.72 18.82
CA ILE A 435 10.44 10.62 17.87
C ILE A 435 9.63 10.67 16.58
N ILE A 436 9.02 11.83 16.30
CA ILE A 436 8.27 12.08 15.07
C ILE A 436 9.23 12.64 14.03
N LEU A 437 9.35 11.97 12.89
CA LEU A 437 10.22 12.35 11.78
C LEU A 437 9.41 13.20 10.78
N ASP A 438 9.36 14.51 11.02
CA ASP A 438 8.64 15.47 10.18
C ASP A 438 9.51 15.87 8.98
N ASN A 439 9.27 15.19 7.84
CA ASN A 439 9.88 15.53 6.55
C ASN A 439 8.94 16.27 5.59
N SER A 440 7.76 16.66 6.08
CA SER A 440 6.75 17.46 5.38
C SER A 440 6.25 16.82 4.08
N ILE A 441 6.21 15.47 3.99
CA ILE A 441 5.68 14.75 2.83
C ILE A 441 5.52 13.25 3.11
N THR A 442 4.59 12.57 2.46
CA THR A 442 4.49 11.11 2.41
C THR A 442 5.45 10.60 1.33
N GLY A 443 6.72 10.39 1.69
CA GLY A 443 7.80 10.24 0.70
C GLY A 443 7.85 8.88 -0.01
N MET A 444 7.56 7.78 0.70
CA MET A 444 7.80 6.42 0.20
C MET A 444 6.93 6.06 -1.01
N THR A 445 5.71 6.55 -1.08
CA THR A 445 4.70 6.21 -2.09
C THR A 445 4.68 7.17 -3.28
N GLY A 446 5.58 8.16 -3.34
CA GLY A 446 5.70 9.09 -4.47
C GLY A 446 5.53 10.57 -4.11
N HIS A 447 5.75 10.97 -2.86
CA HIS A 447 5.69 12.35 -2.38
C HIS A 447 4.27 12.94 -2.35
N GLN A 448 3.30 12.20 -1.82
CA GLN A 448 1.92 12.68 -1.63
C GLN A 448 1.82 13.65 -0.45
N GLN A 449 0.88 14.59 -0.58
CA GLN A 449 0.52 15.50 0.50
C GLN A 449 -0.16 14.74 1.64
N ASN A 450 -0.04 15.26 2.87
CA ASN A 450 -0.67 14.72 4.06
C ASN A 450 -1.11 15.88 4.99
N PRO A 451 -1.87 15.65 6.06
CA PRO A 451 -2.39 16.71 6.91
C PRO A 451 -1.34 17.65 7.54
N THR A 452 -0.04 17.26 7.56
CA THR A 452 1.05 18.09 8.12
C THR A 452 1.73 18.97 7.09
N THR A 453 1.39 18.85 5.79
CA THR A 453 2.08 19.57 4.70
C THR A 453 1.50 20.96 4.43
N GLY A 454 0.19 21.16 4.65
CA GLY A 454 -0.54 22.40 4.35
C GLY A 454 -1.05 22.48 2.92
N PHE A 455 -1.08 21.38 2.19
CA PHE A 455 -1.62 21.27 0.84
C PHE A 455 -2.51 20.04 0.69
N ASN A 456 -3.54 20.15 -0.16
CA ASN A 456 -4.39 19.03 -0.54
C ASN A 456 -3.78 18.19 -1.68
N LEU A 457 -4.50 17.14 -2.13
CA LEU A 457 -4.07 16.25 -3.22
C LEU A 457 -3.80 17.04 -4.53
N LYS A 458 -4.59 18.06 -4.83
CA LYS A 458 -4.45 18.88 -6.05
C LYS A 458 -3.35 19.94 -5.95
N GLY A 459 -2.72 20.09 -4.78
CA GLY A 459 -1.69 21.09 -4.50
C GLY A 459 -2.24 22.45 -4.06
N ASP A 460 -3.54 22.56 -3.80
CA ASP A 460 -4.12 23.78 -3.27
C ASP A 460 -3.81 23.94 -1.78
N PRO A 461 -3.71 25.17 -1.25
CA PRO A 461 -3.55 25.41 0.17
C PRO A 461 -4.67 24.74 1.00
N ALA A 462 -4.26 24.06 2.07
CA ALA A 462 -5.16 23.37 2.98
C ALA A 462 -4.76 23.63 4.45
N ALA A 463 -5.63 23.28 5.38
CA ALA A 463 -5.33 23.36 6.80
C ALA A 463 -4.11 22.46 7.12
N LYS A 464 -3.18 23.01 7.90
CA LYS A 464 -1.99 22.30 8.33
C LYS A 464 -2.10 21.92 9.81
N VAL A 465 -1.92 20.65 10.12
CA VAL A 465 -1.85 20.19 11.50
C VAL A 465 -0.51 20.60 12.12
N ASP A 466 -0.58 21.31 13.25
CA ASP A 466 0.61 21.61 14.06
C ASP A 466 0.88 20.41 14.98
N LEU A 467 1.96 19.68 14.69
CA LEU A 467 2.36 18.50 15.45
C LEU A 467 2.71 18.81 16.91
N GLU A 468 3.32 19.97 17.19
CA GLU A 468 3.66 20.35 18.56
C GLU A 468 2.40 20.64 19.39
N ALA A 469 1.51 21.46 18.83
CA ALA A 469 0.24 21.77 19.48
C ALA A 469 -0.60 20.50 19.68
N LEU A 470 -0.64 19.60 18.68
CA LEU A 470 -1.35 18.33 18.76
C LEU A 470 -0.80 17.42 19.87
N CYS A 471 0.52 17.23 19.95
CA CYS A 471 1.13 16.43 20.98
C CYS A 471 0.86 16.99 22.39
N ARG A 472 0.91 18.32 22.54
CA ARG A 472 0.56 18.98 23.81
C ARG A 472 -0.93 18.82 24.16
N ALA A 473 -1.82 18.93 23.17
CA ALA A 473 -3.27 18.73 23.38
C ALA A 473 -3.60 17.28 23.80
N ILE A 474 -2.82 16.30 23.34
CA ILE A 474 -2.92 14.89 23.78
C ILE A 474 -2.47 14.73 25.25
N GLY A 475 -1.78 15.70 25.84
CA GLY A 475 -1.33 15.68 27.24
C GLY A 475 0.17 15.46 27.41
N ILE A 476 0.95 15.46 26.35
CA ILE A 476 2.42 15.36 26.43
C ILE A 476 2.99 16.72 26.82
N LYS A 477 3.62 16.80 28.00
CA LYS A 477 4.21 18.05 28.52
C LYS A 477 5.56 18.34 27.87
N ARG A 478 6.33 17.29 27.62
CA ARG A 478 7.70 17.37 27.07
C ARG A 478 7.64 17.17 25.55
N VAL A 479 7.61 18.27 24.82
CA VAL A 479 7.64 18.28 23.34
C VAL A 479 8.78 19.16 22.90
N ARG A 480 9.72 18.60 22.14
CA ARG A 480 10.90 19.29 21.60
C ARG A 480 10.98 19.21 20.08
N VAL A 481 11.49 20.22 19.45
CA VAL A 481 11.83 20.23 18.03
C VAL A 481 13.34 20.26 17.86
N VAL A 482 13.86 19.39 16.98
CA VAL A 482 15.29 19.33 16.64
C VAL A 482 15.50 19.34 15.13
N ASP A 483 16.63 19.88 14.70
CA ASP A 483 17.08 19.74 13.32
C ASP A 483 17.93 18.48 13.17
N PRO A 484 17.51 17.47 12.37
CA PRO A 484 18.28 16.23 12.18
C PRO A 484 19.63 16.43 11.47
N TYR A 485 19.90 17.62 10.94
CA TYR A 485 21.23 17.95 10.42
C TYR A 485 22.20 18.43 11.52
N ASP A 486 21.73 18.75 12.72
CA ASP A 486 22.56 19.01 13.88
C ASP A 486 22.64 17.77 14.79
N LEU A 487 23.71 17.01 14.62
CA LEU A 487 23.92 15.76 15.36
C LEU A 487 24.04 15.99 16.88
N LYS A 488 24.62 17.11 17.30
CA LYS A 488 24.79 17.44 18.72
C LYS A 488 23.45 17.80 19.35
N GLN A 489 22.64 18.61 18.67
CA GLN A 489 21.29 18.95 19.12
C GLN A 489 20.42 17.68 19.28
N CYS A 490 20.47 16.78 18.27
CA CYS A 490 19.74 15.51 18.34
C CYS A 490 20.19 14.66 19.53
N GLU A 491 21.51 14.48 19.70
CA GLU A 491 22.05 13.67 20.81
C GLU A 491 21.66 14.24 22.17
N THR A 492 21.78 15.57 22.35
CA THR A 492 21.42 16.25 23.60
C THR A 492 19.93 16.06 23.92
N ALA A 493 19.05 16.31 22.95
CA ALA A 493 17.62 16.17 23.14
C ALA A 493 17.23 14.72 23.49
N ILE A 494 17.77 13.74 22.77
CA ILE A 494 17.49 12.32 23.03
C ILE A 494 17.93 11.94 24.46
N ARG A 495 19.13 12.31 24.89
CA ARG A 495 19.62 11.99 26.25
C ARG A 495 18.77 12.64 27.33
N GLU A 496 18.35 13.87 27.16
CA GLU A 496 17.53 14.60 28.15
C GLU A 496 16.11 14.03 28.22
N GLU A 497 15.51 13.64 27.10
CA GLU A 497 14.16 13.05 27.10
C GLU A 497 14.17 11.61 27.64
N LEU A 498 15.23 10.84 27.35
CA LEU A 498 15.39 9.48 27.92
C LEU A 498 15.67 9.48 29.44
N ALA A 499 16.22 10.58 29.96
CA ALA A 499 16.44 10.75 31.41
C ALA A 499 15.18 11.20 32.16
N ALA A 500 14.13 11.59 31.46
CA ALA A 500 12.89 12.03 32.07
C ALA A 500 12.00 10.83 32.44
N GLU A 501 11.36 10.91 33.62
CA GLU A 501 10.45 9.87 34.12
C GLU A 501 8.99 10.15 33.74
N GLU A 502 8.77 10.70 32.55
CA GLU A 502 7.44 11.01 32.00
C GLU A 502 7.44 10.84 30.46
N PRO A 503 6.27 10.68 29.84
CA PRO A 503 6.19 10.58 28.38
C PRO A 503 6.71 11.85 27.68
N SER A 504 7.44 11.66 26.59
CA SER A 504 8.03 12.76 25.83
C SER A 504 7.92 12.53 24.32
N VAL A 505 7.94 13.66 23.57
CA VAL A 505 7.97 13.67 22.10
C VAL A 505 9.12 14.54 21.63
N ILE A 506 9.92 14.01 20.71
CA ILE A 506 10.92 14.76 19.94
C ILE A 506 10.43 14.85 18.50
N ILE A 507 10.28 16.04 17.95
CA ILE A 507 9.93 16.26 16.54
C ILE A 507 11.22 16.59 15.80
N SER A 508 11.71 15.62 15.03
CA SER A 508 12.87 15.78 14.14
C SER A 508 12.40 16.40 12.83
N ARG A 509 12.50 17.72 12.72
CA ARG A 509 11.86 18.50 11.64
C ARG A 509 12.86 19.01 10.63
N ARG A 510 12.74 18.51 9.41
CA ARG A 510 13.40 19.04 8.22
C ARG A 510 12.74 18.51 6.96
N PRO A 511 12.39 19.37 5.97
CA PRO A 511 11.77 18.93 4.72
C PRO A 511 12.59 17.88 3.97
N CYS A 512 11.92 16.97 3.30
CA CYS A 512 12.54 15.96 2.43
C CYS A 512 13.44 16.64 1.39
N ALA A 513 14.69 16.18 1.25
CA ALA A 513 15.65 16.75 0.33
C ALA A 513 15.24 16.70 -1.15
N LEU A 514 14.28 15.88 -1.50
CA LEU A 514 13.79 15.76 -2.89
C LEU A 514 12.63 16.70 -3.23
N LEU A 515 12.15 17.49 -2.27
CA LEU A 515 11.09 18.47 -2.54
C LEU A 515 11.62 19.63 -3.39
N LYS A 516 10.90 19.99 -4.43
CA LYS A 516 11.32 20.98 -5.44
C LYS A 516 11.63 22.36 -4.86
N TYR A 517 11.01 22.73 -3.74
CA TYR A 517 11.23 24.03 -3.08
C TYR A 517 12.45 24.03 -2.12
N VAL A 518 13.02 22.85 -1.82
CA VAL A 518 14.18 22.75 -0.94
C VAL A 518 15.44 23.17 -1.72
N LYS A 519 16.06 24.23 -1.27
CA LYS A 519 17.32 24.72 -1.85
C LYS A 519 18.50 23.99 -1.22
N HIS A 520 19.41 23.51 -2.05
CA HIS A 520 20.63 22.85 -1.63
C HIS A 520 21.81 23.83 -1.63
N SER A 521 22.73 23.65 -0.68
CA SER A 521 23.94 24.51 -0.56
C SER A 521 25.00 24.20 -1.62
N GLY A 522 24.76 23.21 -2.48
CA GLY A 522 25.73 22.69 -3.44
C GLY A 522 26.67 21.64 -2.81
N PRO A 523 27.36 20.87 -3.65
CA PRO A 523 28.20 19.77 -3.18
C PRO A 523 29.36 20.27 -2.31
N ILE A 524 29.69 19.50 -1.26
CA ILE A 524 30.94 19.67 -0.53
C ILE A 524 32.08 19.00 -1.28
N SER A 525 33.30 19.45 -1.06
CA SER A 525 34.52 18.81 -1.54
C SER A 525 35.24 18.07 -0.41
N ALA A 526 35.95 17.01 -0.76
CA ALA A 526 36.86 16.34 0.17
C ALA A 526 38.29 16.78 -0.10
N ASP A 527 38.94 17.38 0.92
CA ASP A 527 40.37 17.62 0.90
C ASP A 527 41.13 16.31 1.10
N ARG A 528 41.75 15.84 0.02
CA ARG A 528 42.45 14.57 0.02
C ARG A 528 43.72 14.58 0.86
N ASP A 529 44.37 15.73 1.04
CA ASP A 529 45.61 15.86 1.83
C ASP A 529 45.30 15.83 3.33
N ALA A 530 44.25 16.52 3.74
CA ALA A 530 43.77 16.50 5.10
C ALA A 530 43.11 15.13 5.47
N CYS A 531 42.57 14.40 4.50
CA CYS A 531 41.91 13.12 4.75
C CYS A 531 42.87 12.02 5.20
N LYS A 532 42.65 11.45 6.38
CA LYS A 532 43.48 10.37 6.96
C LYS A 532 42.89 8.96 6.70
N GLY A 533 41.85 8.83 5.87
CA GLY A 533 41.27 7.53 5.53
C GLY A 533 40.54 6.81 6.68
N CYS A 534 40.15 7.52 7.73
CA CYS A 534 39.57 6.94 8.95
C CYS A 534 38.13 6.38 8.74
N LYS A 535 37.52 6.61 7.59
CA LYS A 535 36.18 6.15 7.19
C LYS A 535 35.00 6.56 8.10
N MET A 536 35.20 7.51 9.04
CA MET A 536 34.14 7.95 9.93
C MET A 536 32.93 8.55 9.17
N CYS A 537 33.19 9.27 8.08
CA CYS A 537 32.15 9.83 7.21
C CYS A 537 31.25 8.76 6.55
N MET A 538 31.78 7.52 6.37
CA MET A 538 31.00 6.40 5.81
C MET A 538 29.91 5.90 6.76
N LYS A 539 30.06 6.12 8.07
CA LYS A 539 29.06 5.69 9.07
C LYS A 539 27.71 6.36 8.93
N ILE A 540 27.65 7.48 8.20
CA ILE A 540 26.35 8.13 7.90
C ILE A 540 25.60 7.43 6.77
N GLY A 541 26.23 6.52 6.03
CA GLY A 541 25.62 5.74 4.94
C GLY A 541 25.15 6.57 3.74
N CYS A 542 25.73 7.78 3.51
CA CYS A 542 25.31 8.63 2.40
C CYS A 542 25.81 8.08 1.05
N PRO A 543 24.93 7.91 0.02
CA PRO A 543 25.35 7.38 -1.27
C PRO A 543 26.28 8.33 -2.05
N ALA A 544 26.34 9.61 -1.67
CA ALA A 544 27.28 10.57 -2.24
C ALA A 544 28.72 10.43 -1.72
N ILE A 545 28.99 9.51 -0.77
CA ILE A 545 30.32 9.34 -0.16
C ILE A 545 30.86 7.95 -0.51
N SER A 546 32.07 7.92 -1.04
CA SER A 546 32.82 6.70 -1.30
C SER A 546 34.26 6.81 -0.80
N ILE A 547 34.99 5.70 -0.83
CA ILE A 547 36.44 5.67 -0.55
C ILE A 547 37.17 5.30 -1.83
N GLU A 548 38.07 6.16 -2.28
CA GLU A 548 38.90 5.93 -3.45
C GLU A 548 40.38 6.18 -3.09
N GLY A 549 41.23 5.21 -3.35
CA GLY A 549 42.65 5.29 -2.96
C GLY A 549 42.83 5.46 -1.44
N GLY A 550 41.97 4.85 -0.61
CA GLY A 550 42.00 4.94 0.85
C GLY A 550 41.49 6.25 1.44
N LYS A 551 41.04 7.22 0.65
CA LYS A 551 40.58 8.54 1.07
C LYS A 551 39.12 8.79 0.67
N ALA A 552 38.42 9.69 1.39
CA ALA A 552 37.05 10.05 1.08
C ALA A 552 36.95 10.74 -0.28
N LYS A 553 35.93 10.34 -1.05
CA LYS A 553 35.51 10.99 -2.30
C LYS A 553 34.04 11.36 -2.19
N ILE A 554 33.69 12.55 -2.64
CA ILE A 554 32.32 13.03 -2.72
C ILE A 554 31.89 13.02 -4.18
N ASP A 555 30.77 12.39 -4.45
CA ASP A 555 30.09 12.52 -5.74
C ASP A 555 29.33 13.84 -5.77
N ALA A 556 29.80 14.79 -6.55
CA ALA A 556 29.23 16.13 -6.69
C ALA A 556 27.84 16.11 -7.35
N THR A 557 27.50 15.06 -8.12
CA THR A 557 26.20 14.94 -8.78
C THR A 557 25.09 14.51 -7.79
N LEU A 558 25.46 13.82 -6.72
CA LEU A 558 24.54 13.34 -5.69
C LEU A 558 24.52 14.23 -4.45
N CYS A 559 25.65 14.91 -4.13
CA CYS A 559 25.80 15.64 -2.88
C CYS A 559 24.94 16.91 -2.83
N THR A 560 24.07 17.00 -1.83
CA THR A 560 23.19 18.17 -1.58
C THR A 560 23.84 19.27 -0.71
N GLY A 561 25.03 19.02 -0.14
CA GLY A 561 25.70 19.97 0.75
C GLY A 561 25.12 20.05 2.16
N CYS A 562 24.38 19.06 2.63
CA CYS A 562 23.71 19.05 3.94
C CYS A 562 24.67 19.15 5.16
N GLY A 563 25.96 18.89 4.97
CA GLY A 563 27.00 19.06 6.00
C GLY A 563 27.04 18.02 7.13
N VAL A 564 26.13 17.03 7.15
CA VAL A 564 26.06 16.03 8.24
C VAL A 564 27.35 15.22 8.34
N CYS A 565 27.95 14.82 7.23
CA CYS A 565 29.22 14.09 7.20
C CYS A 565 30.41 14.90 7.69
N ARG A 566 30.38 16.24 7.57
CA ARG A 566 31.41 17.15 8.10
C ARG A 566 31.54 17.03 9.62
N GLN A 567 30.42 16.89 10.32
CA GLN A 567 30.41 16.76 11.79
C GLN A 567 31.08 15.46 12.27
N LEU A 568 31.26 14.48 11.38
CA LEU A 568 31.98 13.23 11.69
C LEU A 568 33.46 13.30 11.34
N CYS A 569 33.88 14.32 10.60
CA CYS A 569 35.26 14.45 10.15
C CYS A 569 36.11 15.20 11.20
N LYS A 570 36.87 14.44 12.01
CA LYS A 570 37.76 15.02 13.03
C LYS A 570 38.98 15.76 12.45
N PHE A 571 39.25 15.60 11.15
CA PHE A 571 40.43 16.16 10.48
C PHE A 571 40.09 17.36 9.59
N GLY A 572 38.83 17.81 9.58
CA GLY A 572 38.37 18.93 8.74
C GLY A 572 38.53 18.71 7.24
N ALA A 573 38.60 17.45 6.80
CA ALA A 573 38.79 17.09 5.40
C ALA A 573 37.48 17.15 4.55
N LEU A 574 36.31 17.38 5.17
CA LEU A 574 35.00 17.50 4.51
C LEU A 574 34.40 18.87 4.77
#